data_cbea031f36e99371b0dd1e76f45c9cd7
#
_entry.id   cbea031f36e99371b0dd1e76f45c9cd7
#
_cell.length_a   1.000
_cell.length_b   1.000
_cell.length_c   1.000
_cell.angle_alpha   90.00
_cell.angle_beta   90.00
_cell.angle_gamma   90.00
#
_symmetry.space_group_name_H-M   'P 1'
#
loop_
_entity.id
_entity.type
_entity.pdbx_description
1 polymer ?
#
loop_
_entity_poly.entity_id
_entity_poly.type
_entity_poly.pdbx_seq_one_letter_code
_entity_poly.pdbx_strand_id
1 'polypeptide(L)'
;SAASDVYKRQPFINLMTRFSNPLIGIIAGMIFTAVIQSSSASVGILQALALSGVISFHDAAFVLFGQNIGTCITAILASIGTERSAKRATIIHLSFNIIGTAIFTILCLVTPLTNYVAGFSGSSITKQIANMHTLFNISTTILLIPFGNYLAKLATKILPEKAEEKEHHKHLKYIKSVDTRVDATCLLYTSPSPRD
;
A
#
# COMPACT_ATOMS: atom_id res chain seq x y z
N SER A 1 37.42 -5.32 28.86
CA SER A 1 38.56 -4.71 28.09
C SER A 1 38.03 -4.26 26.75
N ALA A 2 38.62 -3.20 26.17
CA ALA A 2 38.16 -2.59 24.90
C ALA A 2 37.98 -3.64 23.76
N ALA A 3 38.77 -4.68 23.72
CA ALA A 3 38.64 -5.78 22.76
C ALA A 3 37.34 -6.59 22.96
N SER A 4 36.95 -6.84 24.20
CA SER A 4 35.70 -7.55 24.51
C SER A 4 34.45 -6.72 24.13
N ASP A 5 34.52 -5.39 24.26
CA ASP A 5 33.42 -4.50 23.91
C ASP A 5 33.29 -4.33 22.39
N VAL A 6 34.41 -4.34 21.65
CA VAL A 6 34.40 -4.36 20.19
C VAL A 6 33.79 -5.67 19.66
N TYR A 7 34.12 -6.82 20.25
CA TYR A 7 33.62 -8.13 19.84
C TYR A 7 32.08 -8.26 20.09
N LYS A 8 31.57 -7.68 21.19
CA LYS A 8 30.14 -7.64 21.46
C LYS A 8 29.36 -6.71 20.54
N ARG A 9 30.00 -5.66 20.01
CA ARG A 9 29.38 -4.72 19.06
C ARG A 9 29.40 -5.22 17.62
N GLN A 10 30.28 -6.19 17.28
CA GLN A 10 30.44 -6.67 15.91
C GLN A 10 29.15 -7.26 15.29
N PRO A 11 28.36 -8.11 15.99
CA PRO A 11 27.08 -8.59 15.46
C PRO A 11 26.10 -7.46 15.19
N PHE A 12 26.13 -6.41 16.04
CA PHE A 12 25.30 -5.23 15.91
C PHE A 12 25.72 -4.37 14.69
N ILE A 13 27.01 -4.13 14.53
CA ILE A 13 27.57 -3.41 13.37
C ILE A 13 27.26 -4.18 12.07
N ASN A 14 27.42 -5.51 12.08
CA ASN A 14 27.10 -6.35 10.93
C ASN A 14 25.59 -6.35 10.58
N LEU A 15 24.73 -6.26 11.58
CA LEU A 15 23.31 -6.10 11.38
C LEU A 15 22.99 -4.74 10.75
N MET A 16 23.62 -3.67 11.26
CA MET A 16 23.48 -2.30 10.76
C MET A 16 23.91 -2.17 9.30
N THR A 17 25.10 -2.72 8.96
CA THR A 17 25.59 -2.70 7.58
C THR A 17 24.72 -3.50 6.61
N ARG A 18 23.98 -4.49 7.07
CA ARG A 18 23.02 -5.22 6.24
C ARG A 18 21.77 -4.39 5.93
N PHE A 19 21.26 -3.62 6.89
CA PHE A 19 20.13 -2.73 6.68
C PHE A 19 20.46 -1.50 5.81
N SER A 20 21.73 -1.16 5.65
CA SER A 20 22.20 -0.12 4.70
C SER A 20 21.96 -0.50 3.23
N ASN A 21 21.66 -1.77 2.94
CA ASN A 21 21.24 -2.17 1.60
C ASN A 21 19.73 -1.92 1.44
N PRO A 22 19.30 -1.04 0.51
CA PRO A 22 17.91 -0.69 0.32
C PRO A 22 16.99 -1.90 0.10
N LEU A 23 17.44 -2.87 -0.69
CA LEU A 23 16.67 -4.06 -1.01
C LEU A 23 16.44 -4.94 0.23
N ILE A 24 17.45 -5.10 1.06
CA ILE A 24 17.35 -5.87 2.32
C ILE A 24 16.39 -5.15 3.28
N GLY A 25 16.49 -3.82 3.38
CA GLY A 25 15.57 -3.01 4.18
C GLY A 25 14.11 -3.19 3.74
N ILE A 26 13.84 -3.10 2.43
CA ILE A 26 12.50 -3.30 1.86
C ILE A 26 11.98 -4.72 2.16
N ILE A 27 12.79 -5.76 1.92
CA ILE A 27 12.39 -7.15 2.17
C ILE A 27 12.10 -7.37 3.66
N ALA A 28 12.97 -6.87 4.55
CA ALA A 28 12.79 -6.96 5.98
C ALA A 28 11.50 -6.28 6.46
N GLY A 29 11.24 -5.05 6.00
CA GLY A 29 10.01 -4.31 6.30
C GLY A 29 8.76 -5.02 5.79
N MET A 30 8.81 -5.56 4.58
CA MET A 30 7.72 -6.32 3.97
C MET A 30 7.39 -7.58 4.80
N ILE A 31 8.38 -8.41 5.11
CA ILE A 31 8.18 -9.65 5.89
C ILE A 31 7.68 -9.31 7.29
N PHE A 32 8.30 -8.32 7.95
CA PHE A 32 7.94 -7.91 9.29
C PHE A 32 6.47 -7.48 9.40
N THR A 33 6.01 -6.62 8.47
CA THR A 33 4.62 -6.15 8.46
C THR A 33 3.65 -7.24 8.03
N ALA A 34 4.05 -8.11 7.11
CA ALA A 34 3.24 -9.26 6.71
C ALA A 34 2.97 -10.22 7.88
N VAL A 35 3.94 -10.39 8.79
CA VAL A 35 3.79 -11.23 10.00
C VAL A 35 2.93 -10.53 11.04
N ILE A 36 3.18 -9.25 11.32
CA ILE A 36 2.44 -8.47 12.34
C ILE A 36 1.01 -8.16 11.88
N GLN A 37 0.77 -8.01 10.57
CA GLN A 37 -0.52 -7.66 9.96
C GLN A 37 -1.11 -6.33 10.48
N SER A 38 -0.27 -5.46 11.01
CA SER A 38 -0.63 -4.13 11.51
C SER A 38 0.43 -3.11 11.09
N SER A 39 0.09 -2.24 10.14
CA SER A 39 0.99 -1.20 9.65
C SER A 39 1.36 -0.19 10.73
N SER A 40 0.40 0.23 11.55
CA SER A 40 0.65 1.18 12.65
C SER A 40 1.59 0.59 13.70
N ALA A 41 1.40 -0.67 14.09
CA ALA A 41 2.32 -1.35 15.02
C ALA A 41 3.71 -1.50 14.40
N SER A 42 3.81 -1.88 13.13
CA SER A 42 5.08 -2.01 12.42
C SER A 42 5.85 -0.69 12.34
N VAL A 43 5.16 0.41 12.01
CA VAL A 43 5.77 1.75 11.98
C VAL A 43 6.19 2.19 13.39
N GLY A 44 5.37 1.94 14.42
CA GLY A 44 5.72 2.24 15.80
C GLY A 44 6.98 1.51 16.28
N ILE A 45 7.13 0.24 15.94
CA ILE A 45 8.34 -0.54 16.24
C ILE A 45 9.55 0.01 15.46
N LEU A 46 9.39 0.35 14.18
CA LEU A 46 10.45 0.99 13.39
C LEU A 46 10.91 2.32 14.02
N GLN A 47 9.96 3.14 14.48
CA GLN A 47 10.26 4.38 15.19
C GLN A 47 11.02 4.13 16.51
N ALA A 48 10.64 3.09 17.27
CA ALA A 48 11.34 2.72 18.49
C ALA A 48 12.78 2.24 18.22
N LEU A 49 12.99 1.44 17.16
CA LEU A 49 14.33 1.02 16.71
C LEU A 49 15.19 2.22 16.27
N ALA A 50 14.60 3.17 15.58
CA ALA A 50 15.28 4.39 15.16
C ALA A 50 15.63 5.29 16.35
N LEU A 51 14.73 5.44 17.33
CA LEU A 51 14.98 6.18 18.58
C LEU A 51 16.10 5.56 19.41
N SER A 52 16.21 4.24 19.43
CA SER A 52 17.30 3.54 20.13
C SER A 52 18.65 3.59 19.40
N GLY A 53 18.70 4.23 18.23
CA GLY A 53 19.91 4.33 17.40
C GLY A 53 20.27 3.02 16.68
N VAL A 54 19.36 2.03 16.68
CA VAL A 54 19.58 0.74 15.98
C VAL A 54 19.53 0.92 14.47
N ILE A 55 18.77 1.85 13.95
CA ILE A 55 18.64 2.11 12.52
C ILE A 55 18.67 3.63 12.26
N SER A 56 19.36 4.05 11.20
CA SER A 56 19.35 5.44 10.77
C SER A 56 18.02 5.81 10.11
N PHE A 57 17.68 7.11 10.02
CA PHE A 57 16.48 7.54 9.30
C PHE A 57 16.54 7.15 7.80
N HIS A 58 17.72 7.26 7.19
CA HIS A 58 17.92 6.87 5.80
C HIS A 58 17.58 5.40 5.57
N ASP A 59 18.09 4.50 6.41
CA ASP A 59 17.85 3.06 6.28
C ASP A 59 16.40 2.71 6.68
N ALA A 60 15.85 3.39 7.70
CA ALA A 60 14.47 3.24 8.13
C ALA A 60 13.47 3.58 7.01
N ALA A 61 13.81 4.51 6.10
CA ALA A 61 12.95 4.85 4.97
C ALA A 61 12.75 3.63 4.03
N PHE A 62 13.79 2.84 3.76
CA PHE A 62 13.64 1.65 2.93
C PHE A 62 12.85 0.54 3.63
N VAL A 63 13.04 0.36 4.93
CA VAL A 63 12.22 -0.55 5.74
C VAL A 63 10.76 -0.12 5.69
N LEU A 64 10.47 1.18 5.83
CA LEU A 64 9.14 1.77 5.75
C LEU A 64 8.48 1.50 4.39
N PHE A 65 9.21 1.64 3.28
CA PHE A 65 8.68 1.33 1.95
C PHE A 65 8.31 -0.15 1.83
N GLY A 66 9.12 -1.03 2.38
CA GLY A 66 8.80 -2.46 2.48
C GLY A 66 7.57 -2.73 3.34
N GLN A 67 7.40 -2.03 4.47
CA GLN A 67 6.22 -2.16 5.32
C GLN A 67 4.93 -1.84 4.56
N ASN A 68 4.94 -0.87 3.64
CA ASN A 68 3.77 -0.57 2.79
C ASN A 68 3.40 -1.75 1.88
N ILE A 69 4.37 -2.48 1.30
CA ILE A 69 4.09 -3.70 0.55
C ILE A 69 3.55 -4.78 1.49
N GLY A 70 4.14 -4.94 2.67
CA GLY A 70 3.75 -5.93 3.68
C GLY A 70 2.30 -5.78 4.15
N THR A 71 1.74 -4.55 4.17
CA THR A 71 0.34 -4.32 4.52
C THR A 71 -0.64 -4.99 3.55
N CYS A 72 -0.24 -5.27 2.32
CA CYS A 72 -1.09 -5.92 1.34
C CYS A 72 -1.43 -7.37 1.70
N ILE A 73 -0.68 -8.00 2.62
CA ILE A 73 -0.94 -9.38 3.04
C ILE A 73 -2.33 -9.54 3.65
N THR A 74 -2.81 -8.54 4.39
CA THR A 74 -4.15 -8.56 4.99
C THR A 74 -5.24 -8.58 3.93
N ALA A 75 -5.09 -7.77 2.87
CA ALA A 75 -6.00 -7.76 1.74
C ALA A 75 -5.92 -9.08 0.93
N ILE A 76 -4.71 -9.64 0.77
CA ILE A 76 -4.52 -10.95 0.11
C ILE A 76 -5.26 -12.04 0.89
N LEU A 77 -5.06 -12.13 2.20
CA LEU A 77 -5.73 -13.11 3.06
C LEU A 77 -7.25 -12.93 3.05
N ALA A 78 -7.73 -11.69 3.16
CA ALA A 78 -9.15 -11.39 3.12
C ALA A 78 -9.79 -11.71 1.75
N SER A 79 -9.01 -11.73 0.66
CA SER A 79 -9.51 -12.06 -0.67
C SER A 79 -9.63 -13.58 -0.94
N ILE A 80 -9.11 -14.42 -0.05
CA ILE A 80 -9.20 -15.88 -0.19
C ILE A 80 -10.67 -16.30 -0.04
N GLY A 81 -11.18 -17.08 -1.00
CA GLY A 81 -12.57 -17.50 -1.02
C GLY A 81 -13.59 -16.46 -1.50
N THR A 82 -13.17 -15.20 -1.76
CA THR A 82 -14.06 -14.14 -2.25
C THR A 82 -14.20 -14.12 -3.77
N GLU A 83 -15.08 -13.26 -4.25
CA GLU A 83 -15.28 -13.00 -5.68
C GLU A 83 -14.02 -12.43 -6.36
N ARG A 84 -13.94 -12.55 -7.67
CA ARG A 84 -12.82 -12.05 -8.48
C ARG A 84 -12.65 -10.53 -8.42
N SER A 85 -13.73 -9.81 -8.24
CA SER A 85 -13.73 -8.35 -8.02
C SER A 85 -12.88 -7.96 -6.81
N ALA A 86 -13.04 -8.63 -5.67
CA ALA A 86 -12.25 -8.42 -4.46
C ALA A 86 -10.77 -8.79 -4.67
N LYS A 87 -10.50 -9.92 -5.36
CA LYS A 87 -9.13 -10.33 -5.71
C LYS A 87 -8.45 -9.33 -6.64
N ARG A 88 -9.18 -8.74 -7.61
CA ARG A 88 -8.66 -7.68 -8.47
C ARG A 88 -8.32 -6.41 -7.69
N ALA A 89 -9.16 -6.02 -6.73
CA ALA A 89 -8.86 -4.89 -5.85
C ALA A 89 -7.57 -5.13 -5.05
N THR A 90 -7.35 -6.36 -4.58
CA THR A 90 -6.10 -6.77 -3.92
C THR A 90 -4.88 -6.67 -4.85
N ILE A 91 -5.01 -7.09 -6.11
CA ILE A 91 -3.94 -6.97 -7.13
C ILE A 91 -3.62 -5.50 -7.38
N ILE A 92 -4.64 -4.64 -7.50
CA ILE A 92 -4.46 -3.19 -7.67
C ILE A 92 -3.71 -2.60 -6.47
N HIS A 93 -4.13 -2.93 -5.24
CA HIS A 93 -3.50 -2.47 -4.02
C HIS A 93 -2.03 -2.91 -3.92
N LEU A 94 -1.74 -4.17 -4.22
CA LEU A 94 -0.37 -4.68 -4.24
C LEU A 94 0.48 -3.98 -5.30
N SER A 95 -0.05 -3.84 -6.52
CA SER A 95 0.65 -3.15 -7.62
C SER A 95 0.94 -1.69 -7.28
N PHE A 96 -0.02 -0.99 -6.66
CA PHE A 96 0.15 0.37 -6.17
C PHE A 96 1.34 0.49 -5.21
N ASN A 97 1.41 -0.37 -4.20
CA ASN A 97 2.50 -0.34 -3.21
C ASN A 97 3.85 -0.74 -3.80
N ILE A 98 3.90 -1.71 -4.72
CA ILE A 98 5.14 -2.10 -5.40
C ILE A 98 5.66 -0.95 -6.26
N ILE A 99 4.80 -0.32 -7.07
CA ILE A 99 5.19 0.80 -7.94
C ILE A 99 5.63 2.00 -7.09
N GLY A 100 4.88 2.34 -6.04
CA GLY A 100 5.24 3.41 -5.11
C GLY A 100 6.59 3.17 -4.45
N THR A 101 6.82 1.95 -3.95
CA THR A 101 8.11 1.55 -3.35
C THR A 101 9.25 1.67 -4.35
N ALA A 102 9.07 1.22 -5.60
CA ALA A 102 10.11 1.32 -6.63
C ALA A 102 10.45 2.79 -6.93
N ILE A 103 9.44 3.64 -7.11
CA ILE A 103 9.61 5.07 -7.38
C ILE A 103 10.34 5.76 -6.23
N PHE A 104 9.88 5.59 -4.99
CA PHE A 104 10.49 6.23 -3.82
C PHE A 104 11.88 5.70 -3.51
N THR A 105 12.14 4.42 -3.75
CA THR A 105 13.48 3.85 -3.64
C THR A 105 14.44 4.51 -4.62
N ILE A 106 14.04 4.64 -5.90
CA ILE A 106 14.86 5.32 -6.91
C ILE A 106 15.06 6.79 -6.52
N LEU A 107 14.02 7.50 -6.08
CA LEU A 107 14.12 8.89 -5.64
C LEU A 107 15.11 9.04 -4.47
N CYS A 108 15.06 8.16 -3.47
CA CYS A 108 15.99 8.21 -2.34
C CYS A 108 17.45 7.88 -2.74
N LEU A 109 17.64 7.09 -3.82
CA LEU A 109 18.97 6.74 -4.30
C LEU A 109 19.59 7.82 -5.19
N VAL A 110 18.79 8.52 -6.01
CA VAL A 110 19.28 9.52 -6.97
C VAL A 110 19.17 10.95 -6.45
N THR A 111 18.40 11.19 -5.39
CA THR A 111 18.20 12.52 -4.79
C THR A 111 18.41 12.47 -3.27
N PRO A 112 18.76 13.57 -2.62
CA PRO A 112 18.85 13.65 -1.16
C PRO A 112 17.46 13.79 -0.50
N LEU A 113 16.45 13.02 -0.96
CA LEU A 113 15.06 13.10 -0.48
C LEU A 113 14.97 12.90 1.04
N THR A 114 15.70 11.92 1.59
CA THR A 114 15.74 11.68 3.04
C THR A 114 16.28 12.89 3.80
N ASN A 115 17.30 13.59 3.27
CA ASN A 115 17.84 14.80 3.89
C ASN A 115 16.83 15.95 3.85
N TYR A 116 16.08 16.11 2.76
CA TYR A 116 15.00 17.11 2.69
C TYR A 116 13.90 16.81 3.71
N VAL A 117 13.46 15.56 3.82
CA VAL A 117 12.46 15.17 4.82
C VAL A 117 12.98 15.37 6.24
N ALA A 118 14.24 15.04 6.52
CA ALA A 118 14.86 15.30 7.80
C ALA A 118 14.89 16.79 8.12
N GLY A 119 15.25 17.64 7.14
CA GLY A 119 15.36 19.08 7.30
C GLY A 119 14.06 19.75 7.75
N PHE A 120 12.94 19.45 7.09
CA PHE A 120 11.65 20.05 7.48
C PHE A 120 10.98 19.37 8.68
N SER A 121 11.37 18.12 9.00
CA SER A 121 10.82 17.37 10.15
C SER A 121 11.48 17.73 11.49
N GLY A 122 12.63 18.41 11.44
CA GLY A 122 13.45 18.72 12.61
C GLY A 122 14.21 17.51 13.16
N SER A 123 14.73 17.62 14.36
CA SER A 123 15.63 16.63 14.98
C SER A 123 14.96 15.33 15.46
N SER A 124 13.62 15.27 15.44
CA SER A 124 12.89 14.09 15.93
C SER A 124 12.82 13.02 14.85
N ILE A 125 13.54 11.91 15.03
CA ILE A 125 13.57 10.79 14.08
C ILE A 125 12.20 10.14 13.89
N THR A 126 11.35 10.12 14.92
CA THR A 126 9.97 9.61 14.82
C THR A 126 9.11 10.48 13.91
N LYS A 127 9.27 11.81 13.97
CA LYS A 127 8.60 12.74 13.05
C LYS A 127 9.11 12.58 11.64
N GLN A 128 10.42 12.37 11.46
CA GLN A 128 11.01 12.12 10.14
C GLN A 128 10.41 10.87 9.48
N ILE A 129 10.29 9.77 10.22
CA ILE A 129 9.67 8.53 9.75
C ILE A 129 8.18 8.73 9.44
N ALA A 130 7.43 9.40 10.33
CA ALA A 130 6.01 9.69 10.11
C ALA A 130 5.77 10.58 8.88
N ASN A 131 6.58 11.61 8.70
CA ASN A 131 6.49 12.51 7.54
C ASN A 131 6.88 11.81 6.24
N MET A 132 7.91 10.94 6.26
CA MET A 132 8.27 10.12 5.11
C MET A 132 7.12 9.17 4.74
N HIS A 133 6.46 8.55 5.73
CA HIS A 133 5.30 7.67 5.50
C HIS A 133 4.13 8.44 4.88
N THR A 134 3.83 9.61 5.40
CA THR A 134 2.79 10.50 4.87
C THR A 134 3.11 10.95 3.45
N LEU A 135 4.35 11.40 3.22
CA LEU A 135 4.83 11.83 1.91
C LEU A 135 4.72 10.69 0.89
N PHE A 136 5.18 9.49 1.25
CA PHE A 136 5.08 8.31 0.41
C PHE A 136 3.63 8.05 -0.02
N ASN A 137 2.70 7.95 0.95
CA ASN A 137 1.32 7.62 0.66
C ASN A 137 0.60 8.69 -0.16
N ILE A 138 0.75 9.97 0.20
CA ILE A 138 0.11 11.08 -0.52
C ILE A 138 0.65 11.19 -1.93
N SER A 139 1.98 11.23 -2.09
CA SER A 139 2.61 11.40 -3.40
C SER A 139 2.35 10.23 -4.33
N THR A 140 2.43 8.99 -3.81
CA THR A 140 2.10 7.79 -4.60
C THR A 140 0.64 7.81 -5.03
N THR A 141 -0.28 8.21 -4.15
CA THR A 141 -1.70 8.33 -4.47
C THR A 141 -1.93 9.35 -5.58
N ILE A 142 -1.42 10.57 -5.43
CA ILE A 142 -1.56 11.62 -6.45
C ILE A 142 -0.96 11.19 -7.79
N LEU A 143 0.22 10.55 -7.76
CA LEU A 143 0.90 10.09 -8.96
C LEU A 143 0.16 8.97 -9.67
N LEU A 144 -0.43 8.03 -8.94
CA LEU A 144 -1.05 6.82 -9.52
C LEU A 144 -2.55 6.95 -9.78
N ILE A 145 -3.27 7.94 -9.22
CA ILE A 145 -4.68 8.20 -9.54
C ILE A 145 -4.94 8.26 -11.05
N PRO A 146 -4.17 9.02 -11.88
CA PRO A 146 -4.41 9.08 -13.32
C PRO A 146 -4.23 7.72 -14.02
N PHE A 147 -3.44 6.83 -13.43
CA PHE A 147 -3.13 5.51 -13.95
C PHE A 147 -4.05 4.40 -13.42
N GLY A 148 -5.08 4.75 -12.64
CA GLY A 148 -6.02 3.78 -12.05
C GLY A 148 -6.65 2.85 -13.07
N ASN A 149 -7.02 3.36 -14.26
CA ASN A 149 -7.57 2.55 -15.36
C ASN A 149 -6.56 1.52 -15.90
N TYR A 150 -5.26 1.86 -15.90
CA TYR A 150 -4.21 0.92 -16.31
C TYR A 150 -4.00 -0.18 -15.27
N LEU A 151 -4.03 0.17 -13.98
CA LEU A 151 -3.97 -0.79 -12.88
C LEU A 151 -5.18 -1.73 -12.89
N ALA A 152 -6.37 -1.22 -13.17
CA ALA A 152 -7.58 -2.02 -13.32
C ALA A 152 -7.48 -2.99 -14.51
N LYS A 153 -6.98 -2.52 -15.69
CA LYS A 153 -6.71 -3.38 -16.85
C LYS A 153 -5.65 -4.44 -16.55
N LEU A 154 -4.60 -4.09 -15.82
CA LEU A 154 -3.58 -5.04 -15.38
C LEU A 154 -4.20 -6.12 -14.48
N ALA A 155 -5.01 -5.74 -13.51
CA ALA A 155 -5.69 -6.68 -12.61
C ALA A 155 -6.65 -7.61 -13.38
N THR A 156 -7.40 -7.09 -14.38
CA THR A 156 -8.27 -7.91 -15.23
C THR A 156 -7.49 -8.83 -16.17
N LYS A 157 -6.28 -8.44 -16.60
CA LYS A 157 -5.39 -9.28 -17.39
C LYS A 157 -4.80 -10.43 -16.58
N ILE A 158 -4.42 -10.15 -15.33
CA ILE A 158 -3.89 -11.16 -14.39
C ILE A 158 -4.99 -12.13 -13.96
N LEU A 159 -6.20 -11.60 -13.68
CA LEU A 159 -7.35 -12.38 -13.25
C LEU A 159 -8.55 -12.09 -14.15
N PRO A 160 -8.69 -12.75 -15.31
CA PRO A 160 -9.79 -12.54 -16.26
C PRO A 160 -11.14 -13.00 -15.68
N GLU A 161 -12.25 -12.46 -16.19
CA GLU A 161 -13.60 -12.88 -15.79
C GLU A 161 -13.91 -14.31 -16.22
N LYS A 162 -14.54 -15.10 -15.36
CA LYS A 162 -15.15 -16.36 -15.74
C LYS A 162 -16.46 -16.12 -16.51
N ALA A 163 -16.82 -17.07 -17.37
CA ALA A 163 -18.07 -17.00 -18.12
C ALA A 163 -19.31 -16.84 -17.23
N GLU A 164 -19.34 -17.55 -16.08
CA GLU A 164 -20.41 -17.49 -15.07
C GLU A 164 -20.58 -16.09 -14.42
N GLU A 165 -19.46 -15.39 -14.15
CA GLU A 165 -19.50 -14.03 -13.60
C GLU A 165 -20.01 -13.02 -14.62
N LYS A 166 -19.65 -13.21 -15.89
CA LYS A 166 -20.17 -12.38 -17.00
C LYS A 166 -21.68 -12.51 -17.15
N GLU A 167 -22.19 -13.71 -16.99
CA GLU A 167 -23.61 -14.00 -17.10
C GLU A 167 -24.39 -13.42 -15.91
N HIS A 168 -23.84 -13.55 -14.70
CA HIS A 168 -24.40 -12.94 -13.49
C HIS A 168 -24.41 -11.40 -13.57
N HIS A 169 -23.32 -10.78 -14.02
CA HIS A 169 -23.27 -9.33 -14.24
C HIS A 169 -24.26 -8.87 -15.31
N LYS A 170 -24.45 -9.65 -16.37
CA LYS A 170 -25.42 -9.38 -17.43
C LYS A 170 -26.85 -9.47 -16.89
N HIS A 171 -27.11 -10.44 -16.03
CA HIS A 171 -28.40 -10.63 -15.36
C HIS A 171 -28.73 -9.48 -14.39
N LEU A 172 -27.76 -9.09 -13.54
CA LEU A 172 -27.92 -7.94 -12.64
C LEU A 172 -28.14 -6.63 -13.39
N LYS A 173 -27.45 -6.42 -14.52
CA LYS A 173 -27.64 -5.24 -15.36
C LYS A 173 -29.01 -5.22 -16.02
N TYR A 174 -29.53 -6.39 -16.40
CA TYR A 174 -30.87 -6.56 -16.94
C TYR A 174 -31.93 -6.28 -15.88
N ILE A 175 -31.83 -6.86 -14.68
CA ILE A 175 -32.74 -6.62 -13.55
C ILE A 175 -32.77 -5.12 -13.21
N LYS A 176 -31.63 -4.46 -13.10
CA LYS A 176 -31.54 -3.02 -12.83
C LYS A 176 -32.19 -2.18 -13.93
N SER A 177 -32.12 -2.58 -15.20
CA SER A 177 -32.78 -1.91 -16.31
C SER A 177 -34.29 -2.13 -16.32
N VAL A 178 -34.78 -3.29 -15.87
CA VAL A 178 -36.21 -3.62 -15.71
C VAL A 178 -36.79 -2.82 -14.55
N ASP A 179 -36.11 -2.78 -13.43
CA ASP A 179 -36.50 -2.01 -12.24
C ASP A 179 -36.72 -0.53 -12.57
N THR A 180 -35.76 0.08 -13.27
CA THR A 180 -35.90 1.47 -13.74
C THR A 180 -37.07 1.68 -14.71
N ARG A 181 -37.42 0.67 -15.51
CA ARG A 181 -38.60 0.75 -16.41
C ARG A 181 -39.90 0.60 -15.65
N VAL A 182 -39.95 -0.28 -14.66
CA VAL A 182 -41.14 -0.48 -13.80
C VAL A 182 -41.42 0.81 -13.04
N ASP A 183 -40.45 1.45 -12.46
CA ASP A 183 -40.56 2.74 -11.78
C ASP A 183 -41.10 3.83 -12.71
N ALA A 184 -40.53 3.94 -13.92
CA ALA A 184 -41.01 4.91 -14.93
C ALA A 184 -42.45 4.64 -15.38
N THR A 185 -42.82 3.36 -15.53
CA THR A 185 -44.17 2.97 -15.92
C THR A 185 -45.18 3.24 -14.80
N CYS A 186 -44.79 2.96 -13.54
CA CYS A 186 -45.60 3.24 -12.37
C CYS A 186 -45.89 4.76 -12.21
N LEU A 187 -44.86 5.59 -12.42
CA LEU A 187 -45.01 7.05 -12.39
C LEU A 187 -45.93 7.60 -13.52
N LEU A 188 -45.88 6.97 -14.70
CA LEU A 188 -46.77 7.33 -15.80
C LEU A 188 -48.26 6.97 -15.54
N TYR A 189 -48.52 5.85 -14.84
CA TYR A 189 -49.89 5.43 -14.49
C TYR A 189 -50.45 6.09 -13.23
N THR A 190 -49.57 6.65 -12.37
CA THR A 190 -49.99 7.37 -11.14
C THR A 190 -50.05 8.88 -11.31
N SER A 191 -49.67 9.41 -12.44
CA SER A 191 -49.80 10.82 -12.79
C SER A 191 -51.30 11.10 -13.08
N PRO A 192 -51.95 12.08 -12.41
CA PRO A 192 -53.33 12.43 -12.69
C PRO A 192 -53.50 12.87 -14.14
N SER A 193 -54.51 12.34 -14.79
CA SER A 193 -54.86 12.70 -16.17
C SER A 193 -55.13 14.20 -16.25
N PRO A 194 -54.60 14.93 -17.25
CA PRO A 194 -54.87 16.36 -17.40
C PRO A 194 -56.31 16.68 -17.81
N ARG A 195 -57.26 15.79 -17.58
CA ARG A 195 -58.66 15.89 -18.06
C ARG A 195 -59.72 15.62 -16.97
N ASP A 196 -59.45 15.97 -15.71
CA ASP A 196 -60.49 16.01 -14.67
C ASP A 196 -60.46 17.36 -13.96
#